data_93a5c70103b35830976a828a6f27714f
#
_entry.id   93a5c70103b35830976a828a6f27714f
#
_cell.length_a   1.000
_cell.length_b   1.000
_cell.length_c   1.000
_cell.angle_alpha   90.00
_cell.angle_beta   90.00
_cell.angle_gamma   90.00
#
_symmetry.space_group_name_H-M   'P 1'
#
loop_
_entity.id
_entity.type
_entity.pdbx_description
1 polymer ?
#
loop_
_entity_poly.entity_id
_entity_poly.type
_entity_poly.pdbx_seq_one_letter_code
_entity_poly.pdbx_strand_id
1 'polypeptide(L)'
;IINEKLLTNQDYILQLDSHHRFVKDWDETLINMHEGLEDKGYRPIITGYLPEYKPFEEPEGRADCPWLSIPNCFYPHGTIFIQPTKLEGWEDLTEPVPSRFICGHFAFARNKWAKEIKHDPDLYFSGEEINLTVRSFTHGYDLFHPHRLVIWHATMRDERNGMLVWDDQSRAGNNMFWEKQDSGRAKIRQLFRVEDNGFDLTGYDLGTERSFRDYEIYAGLHFKKRAMQQHTMDWKYPPNPIIGENEEEWEESFSKSHYHLVNIDPNFFSKKDYDFILVAFD
;
A
#
# COMPACT_ATOMS: atom_id res chain seq x y z
N ILE A 1 -10.32 13.19 -12.14
CA ILE A 1 -10.35 14.64 -12.50
C ILE A 1 -8.93 15.18 -12.58
N ILE A 2 -8.09 15.02 -11.53
CA ILE A 2 -6.72 15.56 -11.52
C ILE A 2 -5.93 15.04 -12.70
N ASN A 3 -5.85 13.73 -12.86
CA ASN A 3 -5.07 13.07 -13.93
C ASN A 3 -5.58 13.39 -15.36
N GLU A 4 -6.84 13.78 -15.49
CA GLU A 4 -7.44 14.05 -16.80
C GLU A 4 -7.46 15.52 -17.17
N LYS A 5 -7.56 16.40 -16.17
CA LYS A 5 -7.80 17.83 -16.39
C LYS A 5 -6.65 18.74 -16.00
N LEU A 6 -5.83 18.32 -15.04
CA LEU A 6 -4.78 19.17 -14.46
C LEU A 6 -3.37 18.74 -14.86
N LEU A 7 -3.15 17.45 -15.20
CA LEU A 7 -1.87 16.98 -15.68
C LEU A 7 -1.66 17.42 -17.13
N THR A 8 -0.63 18.24 -17.35
CA THR A 8 -0.24 18.75 -18.65
C THR A 8 1.15 18.24 -19.06
N ASN A 9 2.15 19.10 -18.99
CA ASN A 9 3.51 18.84 -19.51
C ASN A 9 4.56 18.76 -18.39
N GLN A 10 4.16 18.49 -17.16
CA GLN A 10 5.08 18.28 -16.05
C GLN A 10 5.91 17.01 -16.31
N ASP A 11 7.18 17.03 -15.93
CA ASP A 11 8.05 15.85 -16.06
C ASP A 11 7.71 14.80 -15.00
N TYR A 12 7.37 15.26 -13.79
CA TYR A 12 7.09 14.42 -12.63
C TYR A 12 5.74 14.72 -12.02
N ILE A 13 5.24 13.77 -11.26
CA ILE A 13 4.09 13.90 -10.37
C ILE A 13 4.47 13.41 -8.97
N LEU A 14 3.96 14.11 -7.97
CA LEU A 14 4.01 13.70 -6.58
C LEU A 14 2.59 13.64 -6.02
N GLN A 15 2.15 12.44 -5.68
CA GLN A 15 0.89 12.20 -4.96
C GLN A 15 1.16 12.26 -3.47
N LEU A 16 0.40 13.07 -2.75
CA LEU A 16 0.51 13.28 -1.30
C LEU A 16 -0.86 13.50 -0.65
N ASP A 17 -0.92 13.23 0.65
CA ASP A 17 -1.94 13.79 1.54
C ASP A 17 -1.66 15.28 1.83
N SER A 18 -2.51 15.92 2.64
CA SER A 18 -2.43 17.37 2.88
C SER A 18 -1.54 17.79 4.08
N HIS A 19 -0.99 16.83 4.86
CA HIS A 19 -0.34 17.10 6.15
C HIS A 19 1.08 16.53 6.22
N HIS A 20 1.97 17.18 5.45
CA HIS A 20 3.38 16.78 5.32
C HIS A 20 4.36 17.87 5.76
N ARG A 21 5.60 17.46 6.01
CA ARG A 21 6.78 18.30 6.13
C ARG A 21 7.87 17.75 5.21
N PHE A 22 8.68 18.62 4.66
CA PHE A 22 9.69 18.29 3.68
C PHE A 22 11.08 18.59 4.23
N VAL A 23 12.06 17.78 3.85
CA VAL A 23 13.46 18.18 4.04
C VAL A 23 13.83 19.25 3.03
N LYS A 24 14.94 19.95 3.28
CA LYS A 24 15.50 20.85 2.27
C LYS A 24 15.90 20.04 1.02
N ASP A 25 15.68 20.59 -0.16
CA ASP A 25 16.03 20.01 -1.47
C ASP A 25 15.42 18.62 -1.69
N TRP A 26 14.22 18.37 -1.14
CA TRP A 26 13.49 17.09 -1.21
C TRP A 26 13.16 16.69 -2.66
N ASP A 27 12.83 17.64 -3.50
CA ASP A 27 12.48 17.47 -4.91
C ASP A 27 13.70 17.04 -5.74
N GLU A 28 14.84 17.70 -5.57
CA GLU A 28 16.10 17.32 -6.19
C GLU A 28 16.53 15.91 -5.74
N THR A 29 16.37 15.61 -4.45
CA THR A 29 16.66 14.27 -3.90
C THR A 29 15.81 13.18 -4.54
N LEU A 30 14.50 13.42 -4.68
CA LEU A 30 13.59 12.45 -5.34
C LEU A 30 13.89 12.29 -6.83
N ILE A 31 14.17 13.39 -7.54
CA ILE A 31 14.54 13.37 -8.95
C ILE A 31 15.83 12.54 -9.14
N ASN A 32 16.88 12.80 -8.36
CA ASN A 32 18.14 12.07 -8.44
C ASN A 32 17.97 10.57 -8.16
N MET A 33 17.15 10.19 -7.17
CA MET A 33 16.81 8.80 -6.91
C MET A 33 16.10 8.15 -8.11
N HIS A 34 15.13 8.88 -8.68
CA HIS A 34 14.34 8.38 -9.80
C HIS A 34 15.20 8.19 -11.05
N GLU A 35 15.99 9.20 -11.42
CA GLU A 35 16.86 9.15 -12.61
C GLU A 35 17.96 8.10 -12.47
N GLY A 36 18.55 7.93 -11.28
CA GLY A 36 19.51 6.86 -11.01
C GLY A 36 18.93 5.44 -11.17
N LEU A 37 17.62 5.28 -10.97
CA LEU A 37 16.92 4.02 -11.26
C LEU A 37 16.60 3.89 -12.76
N GLU A 38 16.20 4.98 -13.43
CA GLU A 38 16.00 4.98 -14.89
C GLU A 38 17.28 4.61 -15.66
N ASP A 39 18.44 5.11 -15.23
CA ASP A 39 19.74 4.77 -15.79
C ASP A 39 20.08 3.28 -15.70
N LYS A 40 19.47 2.56 -14.77
CA LYS A 40 19.55 1.10 -14.62
C LYS A 40 18.50 0.33 -15.43
N GLY A 41 17.65 1.04 -16.16
CA GLY A 41 16.61 0.47 -17.02
C GLY A 41 15.27 0.22 -16.33
N TYR A 42 15.06 0.70 -15.10
CA TYR A 42 13.77 0.62 -14.43
C TYR A 42 12.77 1.69 -14.92
N ARG A 43 11.50 1.45 -14.71
CA ARG A 43 10.42 2.45 -14.80
C ARG A 43 9.92 2.76 -13.39
N PRO A 44 10.66 3.57 -12.61
CA PRO A 44 10.48 3.62 -11.17
C PRO A 44 9.26 4.43 -10.72
N ILE A 45 8.65 3.95 -9.64
CA ILE A 45 7.76 4.71 -8.77
C ILE A 45 8.41 4.69 -7.39
N ILE A 46 8.79 5.84 -6.87
CA ILE A 46 9.30 5.97 -5.50
C ILE A 46 8.10 6.18 -4.59
N THR A 47 7.90 5.26 -3.66
CA THR A 47 6.70 5.19 -2.83
C THR A 47 6.99 4.51 -1.51
N GLY A 48 6.10 4.62 -0.54
CA GLY A 48 6.20 3.94 0.72
C GLY A 48 5.54 4.71 1.85
N TYR A 49 5.42 4.08 3.01
CA TYR A 49 5.03 4.82 4.20
C TYR A 49 6.07 5.88 4.53
N LEU A 50 5.60 7.10 4.72
CA LEU A 50 6.45 8.20 5.15
C LEU A 50 6.64 8.16 6.68
N PRO A 51 7.87 8.46 7.15
CA PRO A 51 8.12 8.60 8.57
C PRO A 51 7.26 9.68 9.21
N GLU A 52 6.85 9.43 10.43
CA GLU A 52 5.95 10.33 11.15
C GLU A 52 6.61 11.61 11.65
N TYR A 53 5.80 12.63 11.82
CA TYR A 53 6.11 13.75 12.69
C TYR A 53 4.91 14.09 13.57
N LYS A 54 5.21 14.68 14.71
CA LYS A 54 4.20 15.16 15.67
C LYS A 54 4.11 16.68 15.57
N PRO A 55 3.00 17.24 15.07
CA PRO A 55 2.88 18.68 14.79
C PRO A 55 3.13 19.62 15.99
N PHE A 56 2.89 19.11 17.21
CA PHE A 56 3.07 19.90 18.44
C PHE A 56 4.44 19.69 19.11
N GLU A 57 5.27 18.82 18.56
CA GLU A 57 6.62 18.48 19.08
C GLU A 57 7.69 18.79 18.02
N GLU A 58 7.51 19.82 17.22
CA GLU A 58 8.43 20.23 16.15
C GLU A 58 9.66 20.97 16.70
N PRO A 59 10.90 20.64 16.23
CA PRO A 59 11.23 19.55 15.28
C PRO A 59 11.50 18.19 15.93
N GLU A 60 11.52 18.08 17.25
CA GLU A 60 11.94 16.90 18.02
C GLU A 60 11.01 15.69 17.81
N GLY A 61 9.75 15.94 17.45
CA GLY A 61 8.75 14.91 17.15
C GLY A 61 8.87 14.29 15.74
N ARG A 62 9.95 14.55 14.99
CA ARG A 62 10.18 13.97 13.67
C ARG A 62 10.94 12.66 13.78
N ALA A 63 10.49 11.65 13.06
CA ALA A 63 11.26 10.43 12.89
C ALA A 63 12.58 10.73 12.15
N ASP A 64 13.63 10.02 12.50
CA ASP A 64 15.01 10.26 12.09
C ASP A 64 15.49 9.39 10.92
N CYS A 65 14.63 8.48 10.43
CA CYS A 65 14.97 7.51 9.39
C CYS A 65 13.84 7.36 8.36
N PRO A 66 14.14 6.91 7.13
CA PRO A 66 13.13 6.46 6.18
C PRO A 66 12.35 5.26 6.69
N TRP A 67 11.12 5.09 6.19
CA TRP A 67 10.27 3.96 6.53
C TRP A 67 9.95 3.13 5.29
N LEU A 68 9.56 1.87 5.53
CA LEU A 68 9.14 0.90 4.54
C LEU A 68 7.64 0.63 4.69
N SER A 69 7.03 0.21 3.58
CA SER A 69 5.71 -0.41 3.55
C SER A 69 5.87 -1.92 3.55
N ILE A 70 5.42 -2.58 4.59
CA ILE A 70 5.50 -4.03 4.73
C ILE A 70 4.10 -4.65 4.84
N PRO A 71 3.90 -5.90 4.38
CA PRO A 71 2.66 -6.60 4.58
C PRO A 71 2.50 -7.02 6.05
N ASN A 72 1.28 -6.91 6.54
CA ASN A 72 0.90 -7.45 7.85
C ASN A 72 0.08 -8.73 7.68
N CYS A 73 -1.09 -8.63 7.07
CA CYS A 73 -2.00 -9.75 6.85
C CYS A 73 -2.96 -9.48 5.70
N PHE A 74 -3.62 -10.53 5.23
CA PHE A 74 -4.80 -10.36 4.39
C PHE A 74 -6.04 -10.09 5.24
N TYR A 75 -6.82 -9.09 4.85
CA TYR A 75 -8.14 -8.89 5.41
C TYR A 75 -9.11 -10.01 4.96
N PRO A 76 -10.17 -10.30 5.73
CA PRO A 76 -11.19 -11.27 5.33
C PRO A 76 -11.81 -11.01 3.96
N HIS A 77 -11.90 -9.75 3.56
CA HIS A 77 -12.42 -9.33 2.25
C HIS A 77 -11.41 -9.43 1.08
N GLY A 78 -10.18 -9.92 1.34
CA GLY A 78 -9.20 -10.26 0.30
C GLY A 78 -8.21 -9.16 -0.09
N THR A 79 -8.29 -7.95 0.49
CA THR A 79 -7.22 -6.94 0.37
C THR A 79 -6.15 -7.18 1.43
N ILE A 80 -4.99 -6.56 1.25
CA ILE A 80 -3.86 -6.71 2.18
C ILE A 80 -3.77 -5.50 3.11
N PHE A 81 -3.45 -5.75 4.37
CA PHE A 81 -3.09 -4.72 5.33
C PHE A 81 -1.59 -4.43 5.21
N ILE A 82 -1.27 -3.20 4.88
CA ILE A 82 0.08 -2.68 4.76
C ILE A 82 0.37 -1.83 5.99
N GLN A 83 1.54 -2.01 6.58
CA GLN A 83 1.96 -1.25 7.76
C GLN A 83 3.36 -0.67 7.59
N PRO A 84 3.72 0.39 8.34
CA PRO A 84 5.05 0.96 8.34
C PRO A 84 6.05 0.14 9.17
N THR A 85 7.31 0.18 8.78
CA THR A 85 8.45 -0.17 9.62
C THR A 85 9.65 0.72 9.27
N LYS A 86 10.62 0.83 10.17
CA LYS A 86 11.85 1.58 9.92
C LYS A 86 12.71 0.88 8.88
N LEU A 87 13.40 1.66 8.04
CA LEU A 87 14.43 1.16 7.14
C LEU A 87 15.76 1.11 7.92
N GLU A 88 16.07 -0.04 8.47
CA GLU A 88 17.31 -0.25 9.22
C GLU A 88 18.54 -0.18 8.30
N GLY A 89 19.63 0.43 8.78
CA GLY A 89 20.89 0.57 8.05
C GLY A 89 20.82 1.49 6.82
N TRP A 90 19.84 2.36 6.78
CA TRP A 90 19.58 3.27 5.66
C TRP A 90 20.78 4.20 5.35
N GLU A 91 21.59 4.52 6.36
CA GLU A 91 22.77 5.39 6.23
C GLU A 91 23.78 4.84 5.23
N ASP A 92 23.92 3.51 5.18
CA ASP A 92 24.88 2.81 4.32
C ASP A 92 24.32 2.55 2.91
N LEU A 93 23.03 2.74 2.70
CA LEU A 93 22.40 2.55 1.39
C LEU A 93 22.81 3.67 0.43
N THR A 94 23.04 3.31 -0.81
CA THR A 94 23.42 4.25 -1.89
C THR A 94 22.30 4.46 -2.91
N GLU A 95 21.20 3.69 -2.81
CA GLU A 95 20.09 3.72 -3.74
C GLU A 95 18.77 3.25 -3.08
N PRO A 96 17.63 3.61 -3.67
CA PRO A 96 16.32 3.13 -3.22
C PRO A 96 16.23 1.61 -3.20
N VAL A 97 15.46 1.07 -2.25
CA VAL A 97 15.27 -0.37 -2.12
C VAL A 97 13.93 -0.82 -2.72
N PRO A 98 13.84 -2.03 -3.29
CA PRO A 98 12.60 -2.49 -3.91
C PRO A 98 11.41 -2.52 -2.94
N SER A 99 10.23 -2.13 -3.42
CA SER A 99 8.97 -2.14 -2.70
C SER A 99 7.98 -3.15 -3.29
N ARG A 100 7.11 -3.69 -2.44
CA ARG A 100 5.95 -4.49 -2.89
C ARG A 100 4.73 -3.65 -3.19
N PHE A 101 4.60 -2.47 -2.55
CA PHE A 101 3.35 -1.73 -2.51
C PHE A 101 3.54 -0.27 -2.86
N ILE A 102 2.51 0.32 -3.46
CA ILE A 102 2.32 1.77 -3.53
C ILE A 102 1.54 2.20 -2.28
N CYS A 103 1.94 3.32 -1.69
CA CYS A 103 1.19 4.00 -0.63
C CYS A 103 0.44 5.20 -1.18
N GLY A 104 -0.83 5.32 -0.84
CA GLY A 104 -1.70 6.40 -1.31
C GLY A 104 -1.25 7.79 -0.90
N HIS A 105 -0.60 7.91 0.26
CA HIS A 105 -0.12 9.19 0.78
C HIS A 105 1.28 9.59 0.30
N PHE A 106 1.96 8.75 -0.50
CA PHE A 106 3.23 9.09 -1.13
C PHE A 106 3.53 8.24 -2.36
N ALA A 107 3.52 8.85 -3.52
CA ALA A 107 4.04 8.25 -4.74
C ALA A 107 4.63 9.33 -5.66
N PHE A 108 5.90 9.15 -6.04
CA PHE A 108 6.64 10.02 -6.94
C PHE A 108 7.07 9.25 -8.18
N ALA A 109 6.72 9.76 -9.37
CA ALA A 109 7.02 9.12 -10.64
C ALA A 109 7.03 10.12 -11.80
N ARG A 110 7.44 9.67 -12.99
CA ARG A 110 7.18 10.43 -14.24
C ARG A 110 5.69 10.66 -14.43
N ASN A 111 5.32 11.81 -14.94
CA ASN A 111 3.92 12.18 -15.25
C ASN A 111 3.20 11.12 -16.13
N LYS A 112 3.94 10.40 -16.95
CA LYS A 112 3.42 9.30 -17.78
C LYS A 112 2.69 8.25 -16.93
N TRP A 113 3.22 7.90 -15.74
CA TRP A 113 2.56 6.96 -14.83
C TRP A 113 1.14 7.37 -14.49
N ALA A 114 0.94 8.60 -14.04
CA ALA A 114 -0.39 9.06 -13.64
C ALA A 114 -1.38 9.17 -14.80
N LYS A 115 -0.89 9.32 -16.03
CA LYS A 115 -1.72 9.30 -17.24
C LYS A 115 -2.14 7.88 -17.64
N GLU A 116 -1.25 6.91 -17.44
CA GLU A 116 -1.49 5.49 -17.75
C GLU A 116 -2.30 4.79 -16.65
N ILE A 117 -1.95 5.04 -15.40
CA ILE A 117 -2.53 4.36 -14.24
C ILE A 117 -3.48 5.32 -13.50
N LYS A 118 -4.65 5.50 -14.05
CA LYS A 118 -5.67 6.36 -13.46
C LYS A 118 -6.24 5.74 -12.18
N HIS A 119 -6.54 6.58 -11.19
CA HIS A 119 -7.33 6.15 -10.05
C HIS A 119 -8.72 5.71 -10.48
N ASP A 120 -9.14 4.55 -10.02
CA ASP A 120 -10.48 4.04 -10.29
C ASP A 120 -11.50 4.76 -9.37
N PRO A 121 -12.48 5.49 -9.92
CA PRO A 121 -13.43 6.28 -9.13
C PRO A 121 -14.39 5.43 -8.30
N ASP A 122 -14.49 4.14 -8.58
CA ASP A 122 -15.33 3.21 -7.83
C ASP A 122 -14.63 2.68 -6.57
N LEU A 123 -13.31 2.91 -6.43
CA LEU A 123 -12.57 2.59 -5.22
C LEU A 123 -12.66 3.74 -4.24
N TYR A 124 -13.34 3.50 -3.12
CA TYR A 124 -13.66 4.59 -2.21
C TYR A 124 -12.55 4.87 -1.19
N PHE A 125 -11.96 3.83 -0.58
CA PHE A 125 -10.86 3.95 0.38
C PHE A 125 -9.98 2.69 0.42
N SER A 126 -10.46 1.59 1.04
CA SER A 126 -9.65 0.38 1.22
C SER A 126 -9.47 -0.36 -0.11
N GLY A 127 -8.22 -0.70 -0.41
CA GLY A 127 -7.85 -1.45 -1.61
C GLY A 127 -7.37 -0.60 -2.77
N GLU A 128 -7.45 0.74 -2.69
CA GLU A 128 -6.88 1.63 -3.68
C GLU A 128 -5.39 1.37 -3.86
N GLU A 129 -4.64 1.31 -2.78
CA GLU A 129 -3.18 1.12 -2.80
C GLU A 129 -2.78 -0.19 -3.49
N ILE A 130 -3.45 -1.31 -3.16
CA ILE A 130 -3.14 -2.59 -3.82
C ILE A 130 -3.62 -2.62 -5.28
N ASN A 131 -4.69 -1.92 -5.61
CA ASN A 131 -5.14 -1.75 -6.99
C ASN A 131 -4.10 -0.98 -7.82
N LEU A 132 -3.65 0.18 -7.35
CA LEU A 132 -2.61 0.96 -8.00
C LEU A 132 -1.29 0.17 -8.11
N THR A 133 -0.93 -0.55 -7.07
CA THR A 133 0.25 -1.40 -7.02
C THR A 133 0.27 -2.42 -8.14
N VAL A 134 -0.75 -3.28 -8.20
CA VAL A 134 -0.80 -4.38 -9.17
C VAL A 134 -0.93 -3.86 -10.59
N ARG A 135 -1.74 -2.83 -10.81
CA ARG A 135 -1.89 -2.22 -12.12
C ARG A 135 -0.58 -1.57 -12.57
N SER A 136 0.11 -0.83 -11.72
CA SER A 136 1.42 -0.25 -12.05
C SER A 136 2.43 -1.33 -12.40
N PHE A 137 2.55 -2.37 -11.59
CA PHE A 137 3.47 -3.48 -11.83
C PHE A 137 3.18 -4.18 -13.16
N THR A 138 1.92 -4.49 -13.44
CA THR A 138 1.52 -5.17 -14.69
C THR A 138 1.67 -4.30 -15.93
N HIS A 139 1.69 -2.97 -15.79
CA HIS A 139 2.05 -2.02 -16.85
C HIS A 139 3.58 -1.77 -16.95
N GLY A 140 4.40 -2.56 -16.27
CA GLY A 140 5.85 -2.52 -16.39
C GLY A 140 6.54 -1.50 -15.49
N TYR A 141 5.87 -0.91 -14.50
CA TYR A 141 6.51 -0.05 -13.50
C TYR A 141 7.14 -0.85 -12.38
N ASP A 142 8.22 -0.30 -11.80
CA ASP A 142 8.99 -0.90 -10.72
C ASP A 142 8.86 -0.04 -9.45
N LEU A 143 8.63 -0.68 -8.32
CA LEU A 143 8.32 0.00 -7.07
C LEU A 143 9.55 0.06 -6.15
N PHE A 144 9.82 1.24 -5.59
CA PHE A 144 10.97 1.45 -4.72
C PHE A 144 10.61 2.32 -3.51
N HIS A 145 11.19 1.98 -2.35
CA HIS A 145 11.20 2.86 -1.19
C HIS A 145 12.39 3.83 -1.27
N PRO A 146 12.21 5.11 -0.90
CA PRO A 146 13.33 6.03 -0.78
C PRO A 146 14.30 5.54 0.31
N HIS A 147 15.60 5.58 0.01
CA HIS A 147 16.66 5.24 0.97
C HIS A 147 17.15 6.45 1.77
N ARG A 148 16.56 7.60 1.56
CA ARG A 148 16.84 8.85 2.29
C ARG A 148 15.56 9.43 2.82
N LEU A 149 15.68 10.15 3.91
CA LEU A 149 14.59 10.92 4.48
C LEU A 149 14.29 12.11 3.57
N VAL A 150 13.08 12.20 3.09
CA VAL A 150 12.65 13.26 2.13
C VAL A 150 11.42 14.02 2.62
N ILE A 151 10.47 13.32 3.24
CA ILE A 151 9.17 13.86 3.63
C ILE A 151 8.73 13.18 4.93
N TRP A 152 8.08 13.92 5.80
CA TRP A 152 7.36 13.40 6.97
C TRP A 152 5.86 13.54 6.81
N HIS A 153 5.12 12.64 7.42
CA HIS A 153 3.66 12.60 7.41
C HIS A 153 3.10 12.69 8.84
N ALA A 154 2.09 13.53 9.08
CA ALA A 154 1.45 13.61 10.39
C ALA A 154 0.46 12.47 10.56
N THR A 155 0.83 11.47 11.36
CA THR A 155 -0.01 10.28 11.61
C THR A 155 -0.91 10.45 12.83
N MET A 156 -0.64 11.42 13.71
CA MET A 156 -1.41 11.62 14.94
C MET A 156 -2.84 12.08 14.67
N ARG A 157 -3.78 11.33 15.22
CA ARG A 157 -5.22 11.58 15.09
C ARG A 157 -5.89 12.01 16.41
N ASP A 158 -5.12 11.99 17.52
CA ASP A 158 -5.66 11.93 18.88
C ASP A 158 -6.43 13.19 19.34
N GLU A 159 -6.21 14.34 18.71
CA GLU A 159 -6.84 15.58 19.17
C GLU A 159 -7.65 16.27 18.07
N ARG A 160 -7.79 15.65 16.93
CA ARG A 160 -8.66 16.19 15.90
C ARG A 160 -10.09 15.78 16.20
N ASN A 161 -10.89 16.70 16.65
CA ASN A 161 -12.33 16.66 16.45
C ASN A 161 -12.67 16.68 14.93
N GLY A 162 -11.75 16.20 14.09
CA GLY A 162 -11.89 16.08 12.65
C GLY A 162 -12.73 14.88 12.32
N MET A 163 -13.84 15.09 11.65
CA MET A 163 -14.70 14.05 11.16
C MET A 163 -13.93 13.25 10.11
N LEU A 164 -13.71 11.97 10.39
CA LEU A 164 -13.24 11.04 9.38
C LEU A 164 -14.38 10.79 8.39
N VAL A 165 -14.05 10.56 7.13
CA VAL A 165 -15.08 10.38 6.08
C VAL A 165 -16.09 9.28 6.41
N TRP A 166 -15.66 8.22 7.08
CA TRP A 166 -16.53 7.14 7.53
C TRP A 166 -17.40 7.51 8.75
N ASP A 167 -16.94 8.40 9.62
CA ASP A 167 -17.71 8.88 10.76
C ASP A 167 -18.81 9.84 10.34
N ASP A 168 -18.50 10.73 9.39
CA ASP A 168 -19.45 11.71 8.87
C ASP A 168 -20.64 11.05 8.20
N GLN A 169 -20.38 10.05 7.37
CA GLN A 169 -21.44 9.29 6.70
C GLN A 169 -22.24 8.40 7.65
N SER A 170 -21.60 7.85 8.67
CA SER A 170 -22.28 7.08 9.71
C SER A 170 -23.21 7.96 10.53
N ARG A 171 -22.81 9.20 10.87
CA ARG A 171 -23.63 10.19 11.57
C ARG A 171 -24.81 10.66 10.74
N ALA A 172 -24.67 10.73 9.43
CA ALA A 172 -25.76 11.07 8.53
C ALA A 172 -26.82 9.96 8.41
N GLY A 173 -26.63 8.81 9.08
CA GLY A 173 -27.58 7.71 9.10
C GLY A 173 -27.66 6.94 7.77
N ASN A 174 -26.70 7.12 6.90
CA ASN A 174 -26.59 6.36 5.66
C ASN A 174 -25.36 5.44 5.70
N ASN A 175 -25.52 4.22 5.23
CA ASN A 175 -24.44 3.23 5.14
C ASN A 175 -23.61 3.40 3.85
N MET A 176 -23.71 4.52 3.16
CA MET A 176 -23.12 4.74 1.82
C MET A 176 -21.60 4.50 1.80
N PHE A 177 -20.89 4.82 2.89
CA PHE A 177 -19.46 4.54 2.99
C PHE A 177 -19.18 3.04 2.86
N TRP A 178 -19.85 2.22 3.67
CA TRP A 178 -19.64 0.77 3.72
C TRP A 178 -20.09 0.08 2.44
N GLU A 179 -21.20 0.50 1.86
CA GLU A 179 -21.69 -0.02 0.58
C GLU A 179 -20.71 0.24 -0.56
N LYS A 180 -20.21 1.47 -0.69
CA LYS A 180 -19.18 1.82 -1.68
C LYS A 180 -17.87 1.07 -1.43
N GLN A 181 -17.48 0.95 -0.16
CA GLN A 181 -16.27 0.25 0.24
C GLN A 181 -16.35 -1.25 -0.14
N ASP A 182 -17.48 -1.90 0.11
CA ASP A 182 -17.67 -3.31 -0.19
C ASP A 182 -17.78 -3.56 -1.71
N SER A 183 -18.42 -2.66 -2.44
CA SER A 183 -18.43 -2.67 -3.91
C SER A 183 -17.02 -2.54 -4.49
N GLY A 184 -16.22 -1.59 -4.01
CA GLY A 184 -14.83 -1.42 -4.43
C GLY A 184 -13.97 -2.66 -4.15
N ARG A 185 -14.13 -3.28 -2.99
CA ARG A 185 -13.45 -4.54 -2.63
C ARG A 185 -13.84 -5.70 -3.55
N ALA A 186 -15.11 -5.79 -3.92
CA ALA A 186 -15.58 -6.80 -4.87
C ALA A 186 -14.98 -6.57 -6.28
N LYS A 187 -14.89 -5.32 -6.72
CA LYS A 187 -14.25 -4.94 -7.99
C LYS A 187 -12.77 -5.33 -8.00
N ILE A 188 -12.05 -5.13 -6.89
CA ILE A 188 -10.64 -5.55 -6.76
C ILE A 188 -10.51 -7.07 -6.84
N ARG A 189 -11.38 -7.85 -6.19
CA ARG A 189 -11.34 -9.31 -6.28
C ARG A 189 -11.58 -9.81 -7.71
N GLN A 190 -12.42 -9.13 -8.48
CA GLN A 190 -12.59 -9.43 -9.90
C GLN A 190 -11.33 -9.08 -10.70
N LEU A 191 -10.75 -7.89 -10.49
CA LEU A 191 -9.51 -7.48 -11.16
C LEU A 191 -8.38 -8.49 -10.92
N PHE A 192 -8.29 -9.04 -9.71
CA PHE A 192 -7.30 -10.04 -9.31
C PHE A 192 -7.72 -11.50 -9.64
N ARG A 193 -8.79 -11.67 -10.41
CA ARG A 193 -9.29 -12.98 -10.86
C ARG A 193 -9.60 -13.95 -9.70
N VAL A 194 -9.93 -13.41 -8.53
CA VAL A 194 -10.37 -14.19 -7.36
C VAL A 194 -11.84 -14.57 -7.49
N GLU A 195 -12.65 -13.62 -7.97
CA GLU A 195 -14.10 -13.75 -8.17
C GLU A 195 -14.48 -13.04 -9.47
N ASP A 196 -15.59 -13.45 -10.09
CA ASP A 196 -16.24 -12.71 -11.17
C ASP A 196 -17.51 -12.06 -10.63
N ASN A 197 -17.54 -10.74 -10.57
CA ASN A 197 -18.61 -9.94 -9.99
C ASN A 197 -19.33 -9.08 -11.05
N GLY A 198 -18.98 -9.23 -12.33
CA GLY A 198 -19.63 -8.53 -13.45
C GLY A 198 -19.32 -7.03 -13.55
N PHE A 199 -18.23 -6.55 -12.93
CA PHE A 199 -17.82 -5.14 -13.08
C PHE A 199 -17.21 -4.88 -14.44
N ASP A 200 -17.48 -3.69 -14.99
CA ASP A 200 -16.71 -3.16 -16.12
C ASP A 200 -15.35 -2.63 -15.62
N LEU A 201 -14.27 -3.23 -16.13
CA LEU A 201 -12.90 -2.86 -15.79
C LEU A 201 -12.26 -1.96 -16.87
N THR A 202 -13.00 -1.58 -17.90
CA THR A 202 -12.47 -0.81 -19.03
C THR A 202 -11.75 0.47 -18.58
N GLY A 203 -10.47 0.59 -18.93
CA GLY A 203 -9.61 1.70 -18.54
C GLY A 203 -9.00 1.59 -17.14
N TYR A 204 -9.35 0.54 -16.39
CA TYR A 204 -8.82 0.23 -15.07
C TYR A 204 -8.31 -1.21 -14.97
N ASP A 205 -8.08 -1.84 -16.11
CA ASP A 205 -7.59 -3.20 -16.23
C ASP A 205 -6.11 -3.33 -15.79
N LEU A 206 -5.71 -4.58 -15.65
CA LEU A 206 -4.29 -4.94 -15.53
C LEU A 206 -3.55 -4.62 -16.83
N GLY A 207 -2.25 -4.32 -16.70
CA GLY A 207 -1.36 -4.19 -17.84
C GLY A 207 -1.05 -5.54 -18.52
N THR A 208 -0.30 -5.46 -19.61
CA THR A 208 0.12 -6.62 -20.41
C THR A 208 1.63 -6.81 -20.47
N GLU A 209 2.41 -5.92 -19.85
CA GLU A 209 3.88 -6.02 -19.79
C GLU A 209 4.32 -7.15 -18.85
N ARG A 210 3.58 -7.34 -17.75
CA ARG A 210 3.74 -8.41 -16.77
C ARG A 210 2.36 -8.95 -16.40
N SER A 211 2.27 -10.25 -16.12
CA SER A 211 1.02 -10.85 -15.68
C SER A 211 0.73 -10.54 -14.20
N PHE A 212 -0.52 -10.75 -13.78
CA PHE A 212 -0.88 -10.73 -12.35
C PHE A 212 -0.09 -11.79 -11.55
N ARG A 213 0.16 -12.95 -12.18
CA ARG A 213 0.97 -14.01 -11.59
C ARG A 213 2.41 -13.57 -11.35
N ASP A 214 2.99 -12.81 -12.26
CA ASP A 214 4.34 -12.26 -12.06
C ASP A 214 4.40 -11.34 -10.82
N TYR A 215 3.31 -10.60 -10.56
CA TYR A 215 3.22 -9.80 -9.32
C TYR A 215 3.11 -10.69 -8.08
N GLU A 216 2.29 -11.75 -8.11
CA GLU A 216 2.17 -12.69 -6.98
C GLU A 216 3.53 -13.34 -6.66
N ILE A 217 4.29 -13.74 -7.69
CA ILE A 217 5.66 -14.30 -7.54
C ILE A 217 6.61 -13.23 -7.00
N TYR A 218 6.63 -12.03 -7.59
CA TYR A 218 7.47 -10.92 -7.16
C TYR A 218 7.26 -10.57 -5.69
N ALA A 219 6.01 -10.46 -5.29
CA ALA A 219 5.62 -10.02 -3.95
C ALA A 219 5.58 -11.15 -2.92
N GLY A 220 5.57 -12.41 -3.34
CA GLY A 220 5.36 -13.56 -2.46
C GLY A 220 3.98 -13.57 -1.82
N LEU A 221 2.95 -13.22 -2.59
CA LEU A 221 1.57 -13.10 -2.18
C LEU A 221 0.68 -14.03 -3.02
N HIS A 222 -0.30 -14.66 -2.40
CA HIS A 222 -1.31 -15.46 -3.10
C HIS A 222 -2.71 -14.92 -2.75
N PHE A 223 -3.29 -14.10 -3.61
CA PHE A 223 -4.54 -13.39 -3.32
C PHE A 223 -5.73 -14.33 -3.15
N LYS A 224 -5.86 -15.35 -3.98
CA LYS A 224 -6.96 -16.32 -3.88
C LYS A 224 -6.91 -17.14 -2.58
N LYS A 225 -5.72 -17.52 -2.14
CA LYS A 225 -5.51 -18.28 -0.89
C LYS A 225 -5.37 -17.36 0.34
N ARG A 226 -5.19 -16.05 0.13
CA ARG A 226 -4.88 -15.06 1.18
C ARG A 226 -3.69 -15.52 2.02
N ALA A 227 -2.60 -15.85 1.33
CA ALA A 227 -1.41 -16.42 1.94
C ALA A 227 -0.14 -15.66 1.50
N MET A 228 0.90 -15.73 2.31
CA MET A 228 2.19 -15.09 2.05
C MET A 228 3.30 -16.13 2.16
N GLN A 229 4.35 -15.96 1.38
CA GLN A 229 5.59 -16.70 1.56
C GLN A 229 6.36 -16.22 2.79
N GLN A 230 7.17 -17.10 3.39
CA GLN A 230 7.96 -16.77 4.58
C GLN A 230 8.88 -15.56 4.36
N HIS A 231 9.53 -15.46 3.19
CA HIS A 231 10.36 -14.31 2.82
C HIS A 231 9.61 -12.97 2.93
N THR A 232 8.33 -12.96 2.55
CA THR A 232 7.45 -11.79 2.65
C THR A 232 7.04 -11.50 4.09
N MET A 233 6.75 -12.55 4.87
CA MET A 233 6.44 -12.41 6.30
C MET A 233 7.65 -11.95 7.13
N ASP A 234 8.86 -12.31 6.72
CA ASP A 234 10.12 -11.86 7.32
C ASP A 234 10.53 -10.44 6.88
N TRP A 235 9.66 -9.75 6.13
CA TRP A 235 9.84 -8.38 5.63
C TRP A 235 11.07 -8.17 4.73
N LYS A 236 11.56 -9.26 4.11
CA LYS A 236 12.66 -9.17 3.15
C LYS A 236 12.20 -8.44 1.89
N TYR A 237 13.14 -7.78 1.21
CA TYR A 237 12.82 -7.05 -0.04
C TYR A 237 12.38 -7.99 -1.16
N PRO A 238 11.46 -7.53 -2.02
CA PRO A 238 11.18 -8.23 -3.27
C PRO A 238 12.35 -8.00 -4.28
N PRO A 239 12.47 -8.80 -5.34
CA PRO A 239 11.61 -9.95 -5.65
C PRO A 239 11.81 -11.09 -4.68
N ASN A 240 10.74 -11.86 -4.42
CA ASN A 240 10.87 -13.08 -3.63
C ASN A 240 11.74 -14.10 -4.39
N PRO A 241 12.48 -14.95 -3.67
CA PRO A 241 13.12 -16.10 -4.29
C PRO A 241 12.09 -16.96 -5.03
N ILE A 242 12.44 -17.41 -6.23
CA ILE A 242 11.63 -18.40 -6.94
C ILE A 242 11.72 -19.70 -6.16
N ILE A 243 10.57 -20.17 -5.67
CA ILE A 243 10.47 -21.43 -4.92
C ILE A 243 9.71 -22.43 -5.76
N GLY A 244 10.34 -23.59 -5.99
CA GLY A 244 9.77 -24.66 -6.79
C GLY A 244 9.99 -24.52 -8.29
N GLU A 245 9.90 -25.65 -8.98
CA GLU A 245 10.03 -25.73 -10.45
C GLU A 245 8.67 -25.74 -11.17
N ASN A 246 7.57 -25.85 -10.39
CA ASN A 246 6.22 -25.97 -10.90
C ASN A 246 5.19 -25.26 -10.01
N GLU A 247 3.95 -25.18 -10.46
CA GLU A 247 2.85 -24.51 -9.79
C GLU A 247 2.52 -25.11 -8.41
N GLU A 248 2.60 -26.43 -8.26
CA GLU A 248 2.27 -27.13 -7.01
C GLU A 248 3.28 -26.76 -5.91
N GLU A 249 4.57 -26.82 -6.21
CA GLU A 249 5.63 -26.42 -5.28
C GLU A 249 5.56 -24.94 -4.91
N TRP A 250 5.24 -24.08 -5.89
CA TRP A 250 5.02 -22.68 -5.62
C TRP A 250 3.82 -22.46 -4.69
N GLU A 251 2.70 -23.15 -4.93
CA GLU A 251 1.53 -23.07 -4.06
C GLU A 251 1.77 -23.61 -2.64
N GLU A 252 2.61 -24.65 -2.50
CA GLU A 252 3.01 -25.20 -1.20
C GLU A 252 3.95 -24.26 -0.41
N SER A 253 4.64 -23.34 -1.08
CA SER A 253 5.56 -22.40 -0.46
C SER A 253 4.87 -21.33 0.43
N PHE A 254 3.54 -21.26 0.36
CA PHE A 254 2.77 -20.28 1.11
C PHE A 254 2.33 -20.79 2.47
N SER A 255 2.59 -19.97 3.50
CA SER A 255 2.03 -20.20 4.82
C SER A 255 0.56 -19.79 4.83
N LYS A 256 -0.31 -20.69 5.28
CA LYS A 256 -1.73 -20.40 5.46
C LYS A 256 -1.90 -19.55 6.72
N SER A 257 -2.23 -18.30 6.58
CA SER A 257 -2.75 -17.49 7.69
C SER A 257 -4.26 -17.74 7.78
N HIS A 258 -4.73 -18.24 8.92
CA HIS A 258 -6.15 -18.37 9.19
C HIS A 258 -6.64 -17.16 9.97
N TYR A 259 -7.67 -16.51 9.45
CA TYR A 259 -8.37 -15.46 10.17
C TYR A 259 -9.52 -16.09 10.95
N HIS A 260 -9.47 -15.98 12.27
CA HIS A 260 -10.58 -16.37 13.13
C HIS A 260 -11.33 -15.13 13.58
N LEU A 261 -12.60 -15.01 13.20
CA LEU A 261 -13.48 -13.98 13.73
C LEU A 261 -14.07 -14.50 15.04
N VAL A 262 -13.63 -13.94 16.16
CA VAL A 262 -14.18 -14.25 17.47
C VAL A 262 -15.18 -13.16 17.85
N ASN A 263 -16.46 -13.51 17.85
CA ASN A 263 -17.50 -12.62 18.40
C ASN A 263 -17.50 -12.72 19.90
N ILE A 264 -17.09 -11.67 20.58
CA ILE A 264 -17.10 -11.57 22.04
C ILE A 264 -18.28 -10.69 22.45
N ASP A 265 -19.09 -11.17 23.41
CA ASP A 265 -20.18 -10.36 23.96
C ASP A 265 -19.62 -9.02 24.49
N PRO A 266 -20.10 -7.87 23.99
CA PRO A 266 -19.66 -6.56 24.46
C PRO A 266 -19.78 -6.38 25.98
N ASN A 267 -20.74 -7.06 26.59
CA ASN A 267 -20.94 -7.01 28.06
C ASN A 267 -19.82 -7.74 28.82
N PHE A 268 -19.05 -8.60 28.17
CA PHE A 268 -17.90 -9.27 28.80
C PHE A 268 -16.83 -8.25 29.23
N PHE A 269 -16.67 -7.16 28.48
CA PHE A 269 -15.68 -6.12 28.75
C PHE A 269 -16.20 -4.98 29.63
N SER A 270 -17.49 -4.92 29.90
CA SER A 270 -18.10 -3.78 30.60
C SER A 270 -17.77 -3.68 32.11
N LYS A 271 -17.04 -4.62 32.69
CA LYS A 271 -16.85 -4.73 34.13
C LYS A 271 -15.41 -4.70 34.63
N LYS A 272 -14.40 -4.70 33.78
CA LYS A 272 -12.98 -4.67 34.18
C LYS A 272 -12.11 -4.05 33.09
N ASP A 273 -11.10 -3.29 33.48
CA ASP A 273 -10.00 -2.90 32.63
C ASP A 273 -9.10 -4.12 32.40
N TYR A 274 -8.83 -4.45 31.14
CA TYR A 274 -7.92 -5.52 30.74
C TYR A 274 -6.81 -4.91 29.91
N ASP A 275 -5.56 -5.27 30.22
CA ASP A 275 -4.40 -4.86 29.43
C ASP A 275 -4.26 -5.66 28.14
N PHE A 276 -4.72 -6.94 28.13
CA PHE A 276 -4.75 -7.80 26.95
C PHE A 276 -5.78 -8.90 27.05
N ILE A 277 -6.11 -9.45 25.87
CA ILE A 277 -6.96 -10.63 25.70
C ILE A 277 -6.11 -11.71 25.05
N LEU A 278 -5.99 -12.87 25.72
CA LEU A 278 -5.40 -14.07 25.15
C LEU A 278 -6.52 -14.96 24.64
N VAL A 279 -6.50 -15.28 23.35
CA VAL A 279 -7.38 -16.27 22.73
C VAL A 279 -6.52 -17.47 22.36
N ALA A 280 -6.82 -18.63 22.98
CA ALA A 280 -6.16 -19.89 22.64
C ALA A 280 -7.11 -20.73 21.77
N PHE A 281 -6.55 -21.36 20.75
CA PHE A 281 -7.22 -22.34 19.90
C PHE A 281 -6.53 -23.69 20.10
N ASP A 282 -7.32 -24.75 20.26
CA ASP A 282 -6.84 -26.14 20.32
C ASP A 282 -6.60 -26.71 18.92
#